data_ce861860a12b4a1563734738788156d5
#
_entry.id   ce861860a12b4a1563734738788156d5
#
_cell.length_a   1.000
_cell.length_b   1.000
_cell.length_c   1.000
_cell.angle_alpha   90.00
_cell.angle_beta   90.00
_cell.angle_gamma   90.00
#
_symmetry.space_group_name_H-M   'P 1'
#
loop_
_entity.id
_entity.type
_entity.pdbx_description
1 polymer ?
#
loop_
_entity_poly.entity_id
_entity_poly.type
_entity_poly.pdbx_seq_one_letter_code
_entity_poly.pdbx_strand_id
1 'polypeptide(L)'
;LNRTAGRWLGLRRKVDRGIRIDNLVRHPELVDYLESGGTTTPPRIHLPKLGDRWLEFHLVKASDSQQQLLIVRNVTGEARLESMRKDFVANASHELRSPLTVISGYLDALSDDPALDAAWCEPVREMQRQSGRMRGIVQDLLELSKLEAQGGEAERAPVDVGGMLAMIRRDVLSRPVHPETVN
;
A
#
# COMPACT_ATOMS: atom_id res chain seq x y z
N LEU A 1 -13.23 -23.77 -21.86
CA LEU A 1 -13.52 -22.35 -21.94
C LEU A 1 -15.03 -22.13 -21.88
N ASN A 2 -15.55 -21.39 -20.88
CA ASN A 2 -16.94 -20.98 -20.80
C ASN A 2 -17.19 -19.64 -21.54
N ARG A 3 -18.46 -19.28 -21.72
CA ARG A 3 -18.85 -18.06 -22.49
C ARG A 3 -18.34 -16.79 -21.84
N THR A 4 -18.36 -16.72 -20.52
CA THR A 4 -17.92 -15.53 -19.74
C THR A 4 -16.42 -15.31 -19.86
N ALA A 5 -15.61 -16.34 -19.63
CA ALA A 5 -14.16 -16.26 -19.78
C ALA A 5 -13.76 -15.91 -21.22
N GLY A 6 -14.42 -16.51 -22.21
CA GLY A 6 -14.21 -16.16 -23.62
C GLY A 6 -14.44 -14.67 -23.89
N ARG A 7 -15.51 -14.07 -23.35
CA ARG A 7 -15.83 -12.65 -23.52
C ARG A 7 -14.84 -11.74 -22.77
N TRP A 8 -14.42 -12.11 -21.56
CA TRP A 8 -13.49 -11.30 -20.76
C TRP A 8 -12.08 -11.31 -21.31
N LEU A 9 -11.64 -12.46 -21.82
CA LEU A 9 -10.29 -12.65 -22.36
C LEU A 9 -10.19 -12.44 -23.89
N GLY A 10 -11.32 -12.13 -24.55
CA GLY A 10 -11.37 -11.98 -26.00
C GLY A 10 -11.18 -13.30 -26.77
N LEU A 11 -11.40 -14.46 -26.11
CA LEU A 11 -11.11 -15.78 -26.68
C LEU A 11 -12.33 -16.39 -27.41
N ARG A 12 -12.05 -17.08 -28.49
CA ARG A 12 -13.06 -17.76 -29.34
C ARG A 12 -12.90 -19.28 -29.19
N ARG A 13 -13.91 -19.90 -28.52
CA ARG A 13 -13.88 -21.32 -28.17
C ARG A 13 -13.55 -22.26 -29.34
N LYS A 14 -14.00 -21.97 -30.57
CA LYS A 14 -13.76 -22.83 -31.75
C LYS A 14 -12.35 -22.66 -32.34
N VAL A 15 -11.77 -21.47 -32.26
CA VAL A 15 -10.51 -21.08 -32.88
C VAL A 15 -9.33 -21.31 -31.92
N ASP A 16 -9.51 -20.96 -30.66
CA ASP A 16 -8.43 -20.93 -29.65
C ASP A 16 -8.33 -22.24 -28.85
N ARG A 17 -9.14 -23.26 -29.23
CA ARG A 17 -9.08 -24.59 -28.61
C ARG A 17 -7.76 -25.30 -28.93
N GLY A 18 -7.10 -25.79 -27.88
CA GLY A 18 -5.81 -26.49 -27.99
C GLY A 18 -4.59 -25.56 -27.97
N ILE A 19 -4.81 -24.24 -27.98
CA ILE A 19 -3.73 -23.26 -27.80
C ILE A 19 -3.49 -23.05 -26.30
N ARG A 20 -2.24 -22.95 -25.88
CA ARG A 20 -1.87 -22.64 -24.51
C ARG A 20 -2.38 -21.24 -24.13
N ILE A 21 -2.84 -21.10 -22.89
CA ILE A 21 -3.46 -19.85 -22.40
C ILE A 21 -2.45 -18.70 -22.32
N ASP A 22 -1.19 -18.98 -21.99
CA ASP A 22 -0.08 -18.03 -21.96
C ASP A 22 0.24 -17.42 -23.34
N ASN A 23 -0.03 -18.15 -24.42
CA ASN A 23 0.09 -17.63 -25.78
C ASN A 23 -1.09 -16.75 -26.20
N LEU A 24 -2.23 -16.91 -25.55
CA LEU A 24 -3.46 -16.16 -25.82
C LEU A 24 -3.54 -14.89 -24.96
N VAL A 25 -3.20 -15.00 -23.69
CA VAL A 25 -3.11 -13.88 -22.75
C VAL A 25 -1.64 -13.64 -22.42
N ARG A 26 -1.00 -12.83 -23.25
CA ARG A 26 0.44 -12.56 -23.17
C ARG A 26 0.73 -11.54 -22.07
N HIS A 27 0.76 -11.99 -20.82
CA HIS A 27 1.11 -11.17 -19.68
C HIS A 27 2.21 -11.87 -18.85
N PRO A 28 3.35 -11.22 -18.56
CA PRO A 28 4.47 -11.85 -17.87
C PRO A 28 4.06 -12.52 -16.56
N GLU A 29 3.36 -11.80 -15.68
CA GLU A 29 2.91 -12.33 -14.39
C GLU A 29 2.02 -13.58 -14.52
N LEU A 30 1.20 -13.67 -15.57
CA LEU A 30 0.38 -14.86 -15.80
C LEU A 30 1.26 -16.04 -16.24
N VAL A 31 2.26 -15.80 -17.08
CA VAL A 31 3.19 -16.84 -17.53
C VAL A 31 3.94 -17.41 -16.34
N ASP A 32 4.56 -16.56 -15.53
CA ASP A 32 5.31 -16.96 -14.33
C ASP A 32 4.42 -17.72 -13.34
N TYR A 33 3.18 -17.24 -13.13
CA TYR A 33 2.20 -17.92 -12.26
C TYR A 33 1.83 -19.32 -12.78
N LEU A 34 1.62 -19.48 -14.09
CA LEU A 34 1.29 -20.77 -14.69
C LEU A 34 2.50 -21.72 -14.68
N GLU A 35 3.71 -21.22 -14.89
CA GLU A 35 4.95 -22.01 -14.82
C GLU A 35 5.25 -22.47 -13.39
N SER A 36 4.97 -21.65 -12.38
CA SER A 36 5.04 -22.06 -10.97
C SER A 36 4.00 -23.12 -10.59
N GLY A 37 3.07 -23.43 -11.50
CA GLY A 37 1.96 -24.36 -11.26
C GLY A 37 0.94 -23.80 -10.26
N GLY A 38 0.81 -22.48 -10.15
CA GLY A 38 -0.16 -21.81 -9.28
C GLY A 38 0.24 -21.80 -7.81
N THR A 39 1.53 -21.94 -7.49
CA THR A 39 2.03 -21.94 -6.10
C THR A 39 2.32 -20.53 -5.57
N THR A 40 2.46 -19.56 -6.46
CA THR A 40 2.65 -18.15 -6.14
C THR A 40 1.31 -17.43 -5.94
N THR A 41 1.36 -16.17 -5.57
CA THR A 41 0.17 -15.31 -5.42
C THR A 41 -0.59 -15.21 -6.76
N PRO A 42 -1.93 -15.41 -6.78
CA PRO A 42 -2.73 -15.24 -7.98
C PRO A 42 -2.59 -13.85 -8.59
N PRO A 43 -2.17 -13.71 -9.86
CA PRO A 43 -1.91 -12.42 -10.46
C PRO A 43 -3.22 -11.66 -10.73
N ARG A 44 -3.18 -10.35 -10.50
CA ARG A 44 -4.24 -9.39 -10.85
C ARG A 44 -3.81 -8.58 -12.05
N ILE A 45 -4.38 -8.84 -13.19
CA ILE A 45 -3.95 -8.29 -14.47
C ILE A 45 -4.96 -7.28 -14.99
N HIS A 46 -4.47 -6.11 -15.34
CA HIS A 46 -5.24 -5.07 -16.00
C HIS A 46 -5.26 -5.30 -17.52
N LEU A 47 -6.46 -5.41 -18.10
CA LEU A 47 -6.66 -5.62 -19.53
C LEU A 47 -7.43 -4.44 -20.16
N PRO A 48 -6.76 -3.33 -20.50
CA PRO A 48 -7.41 -2.11 -21.01
C PRO A 48 -8.11 -2.36 -22.35
N LYS A 49 -7.51 -3.16 -23.23
CA LYS A 49 -8.07 -3.48 -24.55
C LYS A 49 -9.31 -4.37 -24.52
N LEU A 50 -9.57 -5.05 -23.41
CA LEU A 50 -10.68 -6.00 -23.24
C LEU A 50 -11.77 -5.45 -22.29
N GLY A 51 -12.07 -4.17 -22.43
CA GLY A 51 -13.12 -3.46 -21.68
C GLY A 51 -12.65 -2.93 -20.33
N ASP A 52 -11.37 -2.56 -20.24
CA ASP A 52 -10.79 -1.90 -19.06
C ASP A 52 -11.08 -2.67 -17.75
N ARG A 53 -10.70 -3.95 -17.73
CA ARG A 53 -10.98 -4.86 -16.62
C ARG A 53 -9.73 -5.28 -15.89
N TRP A 54 -9.89 -5.43 -14.58
CA TRP A 54 -8.95 -6.13 -13.73
C TRP A 54 -9.44 -7.56 -13.54
N LEU A 55 -8.61 -8.53 -13.93
CA LEU A 55 -8.91 -9.95 -13.81
C LEU A 55 -7.88 -10.63 -12.91
N GLU A 56 -8.36 -11.44 -11.97
CA GLU A 56 -7.55 -12.26 -11.08
C GLU A 56 -7.61 -13.72 -11.56
N PHE A 57 -6.44 -14.39 -11.58
CA PHE A 57 -6.30 -15.71 -12.16
C PHE A 57 -5.93 -16.73 -11.08
N HIS A 58 -6.77 -17.76 -10.90
CA HIS A 58 -6.52 -18.85 -9.95
C HIS A 58 -6.38 -20.18 -10.70
N LEU A 59 -5.24 -20.85 -10.52
CA LEU A 59 -5.00 -22.17 -11.07
C LEU A 59 -5.34 -23.24 -10.01
N VAL A 60 -6.29 -24.10 -10.36
CA VAL A 60 -6.71 -25.22 -9.50
C VAL A 60 -6.33 -26.52 -10.18
N LYS A 61 -5.58 -27.38 -9.48
CA LYS A 61 -5.25 -28.74 -9.94
C LYS A 61 -6.33 -29.70 -9.49
N ALA A 62 -6.86 -30.52 -10.37
CA ALA A 62 -7.78 -31.59 -10.01
C ALA A 62 -6.98 -32.75 -9.40
N SER A 63 -7.42 -33.28 -8.25
CA SER A 63 -6.67 -34.25 -7.45
C SER A 63 -6.36 -35.56 -8.18
N ASP A 64 -7.21 -35.99 -9.13
CA ASP A 64 -7.12 -37.29 -9.82
C ASP A 64 -6.78 -37.20 -11.32
N SER A 65 -6.48 -36.01 -11.84
CA SER A 65 -6.21 -35.86 -13.27
C SER A 65 -5.08 -34.88 -13.52
N GLN A 66 -4.37 -35.04 -14.63
CA GLN A 66 -3.43 -34.02 -15.11
C GLN A 66 -4.12 -32.74 -15.61
N GLN A 67 -5.44 -32.63 -15.37
CA GLN A 67 -6.21 -31.47 -15.80
C GLN A 67 -6.06 -30.34 -14.78
N GLN A 68 -5.91 -29.14 -15.33
CA GLN A 68 -5.86 -27.91 -14.55
C GLN A 68 -7.05 -27.02 -14.93
N LEU A 69 -7.65 -26.40 -13.92
CA LEU A 69 -8.74 -25.44 -14.10
C LEU A 69 -8.20 -24.03 -13.80
N LEU A 70 -8.26 -23.15 -14.79
CA LEU A 70 -7.98 -21.74 -14.58
C LEU A 70 -9.28 -20.99 -14.33
N ILE A 71 -9.46 -20.49 -13.11
CA ILE A 71 -10.60 -19.67 -12.70
C ILE A 71 -10.21 -18.21 -12.86
N VAL A 72 -11.05 -17.45 -13.57
CA VAL A 72 -10.84 -16.02 -13.80
C VAL A 72 -11.95 -15.25 -13.10
N ARG A 73 -11.58 -14.37 -12.18
CA ARG A 73 -12.48 -13.47 -11.46
C ARG A 73 -12.35 -12.05 -11.99
N ASN A 74 -13.47 -11.36 -12.13
CA ASN A 74 -13.48 -9.93 -12.41
C ASN A 74 -13.41 -9.17 -11.08
N VAL A 75 -12.28 -8.53 -10.85
CA VAL A 75 -11.99 -7.74 -9.64
C VAL A 75 -11.92 -6.23 -9.93
N THR A 76 -12.50 -5.79 -11.06
CA THR A 76 -12.46 -4.38 -11.49
C THR A 76 -13.09 -3.45 -10.45
N GLY A 77 -14.20 -3.86 -9.83
CA GLY A 77 -14.84 -3.06 -8.79
C GLY A 77 -13.97 -2.90 -7.56
N GLU A 78 -13.37 -4.00 -7.11
CA GLU A 78 -12.46 -4.06 -5.97
C GLU A 78 -11.21 -3.20 -6.23
N ALA A 79 -10.58 -3.36 -7.39
CA ALA A 79 -9.39 -2.60 -7.78
C ALA A 79 -9.68 -1.08 -7.90
N ARG A 80 -10.84 -0.69 -8.44
CA ARG A 80 -11.25 0.72 -8.52
C ARG A 80 -11.50 1.32 -7.14
N LEU A 81 -12.18 0.60 -6.25
CA LEU A 81 -12.43 1.05 -4.89
C LEU A 81 -11.12 1.23 -4.12
N GLU A 82 -10.21 0.30 -4.27
CA GLU A 82 -8.88 0.36 -3.66
C GLU A 82 -8.08 1.57 -4.17
N SER A 83 -8.09 1.82 -5.50
CA SER A 83 -7.45 3.00 -6.09
C SER A 83 -8.08 4.30 -5.57
N MET A 84 -9.42 4.40 -5.59
CA MET A 84 -10.12 5.59 -5.07
C MET A 84 -9.80 5.86 -3.61
N ARG A 85 -9.70 4.81 -2.78
CA ARG A 85 -9.33 4.94 -1.36
C ARG A 85 -7.91 5.49 -1.21
N LYS A 86 -6.95 4.97 -1.98
CA LYS A 86 -5.56 5.45 -2.00
C LYS A 86 -5.48 6.91 -2.41
N ASP A 87 -6.15 7.27 -3.51
CA ASP A 87 -6.17 8.63 -4.03
C ASP A 87 -6.82 9.60 -3.03
N PHE A 88 -7.91 9.18 -2.37
CA PHE A 88 -8.57 9.98 -1.34
C PHE A 88 -7.64 10.26 -0.15
N VAL A 89 -6.97 9.24 0.40
CA VAL A 89 -6.05 9.41 1.53
C VAL A 89 -4.87 10.30 1.15
N ALA A 90 -4.29 10.10 -0.05
CA ALA A 90 -3.19 10.91 -0.54
C ALA A 90 -3.60 12.38 -0.68
N ASN A 91 -4.73 12.65 -1.34
CA ASN A 91 -5.23 14.02 -1.56
C ASN A 91 -5.61 14.69 -0.24
N ALA A 92 -6.36 14.01 0.63
CA ALA A 92 -6.75 14.54 1.93
C ALA A 92 -5.53 14.91 2.78
N SER A 93 -4.48 14.10 2.75
CA SER A 93 -3.26 14.36 3.48
C SER A 93 -2.48 15.57 2.94
N HIS A 94 -2.44 15.75 1.62
CA HIS A 94 -1.85 16.95 1.01
C HIS A 94 -2.63 18.21 1.37
N GLU A 95 -3.97 18.15 1.29
CA GLU A 95 -4.84 19.27 1.62
C GLU A 95 -4.83 19.65 3.12
N LEU A 96 -4.59 18.68 4.00
CA LEU A 96 -4.48 18.94 5.44
C LEU A 96 -3.09 19.45 5.84
N ARG A 97 -2.02 19.06 5.16
CA ARG A 97 -0.65 19.47 5.49
C ARG A 97 -0.45 20.97 5.35
N SER A 98 -0.99 21.56 4.30
CA SER A 98 -0.84 23.01 4.03
C SER A 98 -1.40 23.89 5.15
N PRO A 99 -2.70 23.78 5.54
CA PRO A 99 -3.25 24.58 6.63
C PRO A 99 -2.57 24.29 7.97
N LEU A 100 -2.20 23.04 8.28
CA LEU A 100 -1.47 22.72 9.50
C LEU A 100 -0.08 23.38 9.55
N THR A 101 0.59 23.49 8.43
CA THR A 101 1.88 24.20 8.34
C THR A 101 1.71 25.69 8.65
N VAL A 102 0.66 26.32 8.12
CA VAL A 102 0.37 27.74 8.39
C VAL A 102 0.00 27.93 9.84
N ILE A 103 -0.87 27.10 10.41
CA ILE A 103 -1.27 27.16 11.84
C ILE A 103 -0.04 27.01 12.74
N SER A 104 0.81 26.01 12.46
CA SER A 104 2.04 25.80 13.23
C SER A 104 2.96 27.03 13.16
N GLY A 105 3.15 27.62 11.96
CA GLY A 105 3.99 28.80 11.80
C GLY A 105 3.49 30.02 12.63
N TYR A 106 2.18 30.23 12.68
CA TYR A 106 1.61 31.27 13.54
C TYR A 106 1.77 30.96 15.03
N LEU A 107 1.58 29.73 15.44
CA LEU A 107 1.75 29.32 16.84
C LEU A 107 3.22 29.42 17.27
N ASP A 108 4.15 29.09 16.39
CA ASP A 108 5.58 29.24 16.65
C ASP A 108 5.94 30.73 16.80
N ALA A 109 5.46 31.58 15.88
CA ALA A 109 5.68 33.02 15.96
C ALA A 109 5.09 33.65 17.23
N LEU A 110 3.91 33.20 17.67
CA LEU A 110 3.31 33.65 18.92
C LEU A 110 4.09 33.15 20.15
N SER A 111 4.59 31.93 20.13
CA SER A 111 5.38 31.36 21.23
C SER A 111 6.71 32.06 21.41
N ASP A 112 7.30 32.57 20.34
CA ASP A 112 8.59 33.27 20.31
C ASP A 112 8.45 34.77 20.59
N ASP A 113 7.22 35.29 20.67
CA ASP A 113 6.98 36.73 20.93
C ASP A 113 7.22 37.06 22.40
N PRO A 114 8.24 37.86 22.73
CA PRO A 114 8.50 38.27 24.09
C PRO A 114 7.40 39.17 24.69
N ALA A 115 6.52 39.73 23.88
CA ALA A 115 5.38 40.56 24.32
C ALA A 115 4.11 39.72 24.56
N LEU A 116 4.15 38.39 24.39
CA LEU A 116 3.01 37.53 24.67
C LEU A 116 2.63 37.59 26.15
N ASP A 117 1.38 37.93 26.42
CA ASP A 117 0.85 37.91 27.78
C ASP A 117 0.97 36.50 28.40
N ALA A 118 1.42 36.44 29.66
CA ALA A 118 1.61 35.19 30.38
C ALA A 118 0.36 34.30 30.40
N ALA A 119 -0.84 34.90 30.37
CA ALA A 119 -2.11 34.17 30.31
C ALA A 119 -2.26 33.34 29.01
N TRP A 120 -1.57 33.70 27.93
CA TRP A 120 -1.63 33.02 26.62
C TRP A 120 -0.52 31.99 26.42
N CYS A 121 0.52 31.99 27.23
CA CYS A 121 1.65 31.08 27.05
C CYS A 121 1.23 29.61 27.08
N GLU A 122 0.41 29.19 28.05
CA GLU A 122 -0.05 27.80 28.14
C GLU A 122 -1.06 27.41 27.04
N PRO A 123 -2.08 28.26 26.75
CA PRO A 123 -2.94 28.01 25.58
C PRO A 123 -2.19 27.84 24.25
N VAL A 124 -1.20 28.69 23.97
CA VAL A 124 -0.40 28.59 22.73
C VAL A 124 0.39 27.29 22.69
N ARG A 125 1.04 26.89 23.81
CA ARG A 125 1.75 25.60 23.89
C ARG A 125 0.82 24.41 23.67
N GLU A 126 -0.40 24.47 24.25
CA GLU A 126 -1.39 23.41 24.04
C GLU A 126 -1.81 23.32 22.55
N MET A 127 -2.06 24.46 21.90
CA MET A 127 -2.37 24.49 20.46
C MET A 127 -1.20 23.96 19.62
N GLN A 128 0.06 24.25 19.96
CA GLN A 128 1.23 23.69 19.31
C GLN A 128 1.27 22.15 19.44
N ARG A 129 1.04 21.62 20.66
CA ARG A 129 0.96 20.17 20.89
C ARG A 129 -0.11 19.50 20.02
N GLN A 130 -1.31 20.10 19.95
CA GLN A 130 -2.42 19.57 19.15
C GLN A 130 -2.13 19.65 17.64
N SER A 131 -1.56 20.76 17.17
CA SER A 131 -1.14 20.90 15.76
C SER A 131 -0.07 19.86 15.38
N GLY A 132 0.91 19.62 16.26
CA GLY A 132 1.90 18.58 16.08
C GLY A 132 1.30 17.18 16.03
N ARG A 133 0.33 16.89 16.93
CA ARG A 133 -0.40 15.61 16.93
C ARG A 133 -1.18 15.40 15.64
N MET A 134 -1.90 16.42 15.16
CA MET A 134 -2.63 16.32 13.88
C MET A 134 -1.69 16.03 12.71
N ARG A 135 -0.52 16.67 12.67
CA ARG A 135 0.51 16.41 11.66
C ARG A 135 0.99 14.96 11.69
N GLY A 136 1.22 14.41 12.89
CA GLY A 136 1.56 12.99 13.07
C GLY A 136 0.48 12.06 12.51
N ILE A 137 -0.79 12.27 12.86
CA ILE A 137 -1.91 11.45 12.38
C ILE A 137 -2.00 11.48 10.83
N VAL A 138 -1.84 12.64 10.21
CA VAL A 138 -1.84 12.77 8.74
C VAL A 138 -0.69 11.99 8.13
N GLN A 139 0.49 12.02 8.74
CA GLN A 139 1.66 11.27 8.28
C GLN A 139 1.44 9.76 8.41
N ASP A 140 0.93 9.30 9.56
CA ASP A 140 0.63 7.88 9.82
C ASP A 140 -0.40 7.33 8.83
N LEU A 141 -1.44 8.11 8.49
CA LEU A 141 -2.43 7.75 7.47
C LEU A 141 -1.81 7.57 6.08
N LEU A 142 -0.86 8.44 5.71
CA LEU A 142 -0.13 8.31 4.44
C LEU A 142 0.76 7.06 4.43
N GLU A 143 1.46 6.79 5.51
CA GLU A 143 2.30 5.60 5.63
C GLU A 143 1.47 4.31 5.55
N LEU A 144 0.37 4.25 6.29
CA LEU A 144 -0.55 3.12 6.25
C LEU A 144 -1.09 2.89 4.82
N SER A 145 -1.51 3.96 4.14
CA SER A 145 -1.97 3.87 2.75
C SER A 145 -0.90 3.36 1.78
N LYS A 146 0.37 3.73 2.00
CA LYS A 146 1.50 3.22 1.20
C LYS A 146 1.78 1.75 1.47
N LEU A 147 1.76 1.33 2.73
CA LEU A 147 1.97 -0.07 3.12
C LEU A 147 0.86 -0.98 2.57
N GLU A 148 -0.40 -0.55 2.64
CA GLU A 148 -1.52 -1.27 2.02
C GLU A 148 -1.36 -1.37 0.47
N ALA A 149 -0.76 -0.34 -0.16
CA ALA A 149 -0.52 -0.34 -1.61
C ALA A 149 0.57 -1.33 -2.05
N GLN A 150 1.56 -1.59 -1.21
CA GLN A 150 2.67 -2.51 -1.50
C GLN A 150 2.29 -3.99 -1.38
N GLY A 151 1.04 -4.29 -1.02
CA GLY A 151 0.43 -5.63 -1.17
C GLY A 151 1.17 -6.76 -0.47
N GLY A 152 1.71 -6.55 0.72
CA GLY A 152 2.19 -7.65 1.57
C GLY A 152 3.41 -8.43 1.06
N GLU A 153 3.93 -8.17 -0.09
CA GLU A 153 5.25 -8.63 -0.54
C GLU A 153 6.34 -7.66 -0.07
N ALA A 154 6.40 -7.45 1.24
CA ALA A 154 7.65 -6.99 1.81
C ALA A 154 8.70 -8.06 1.48
N GLU A 155 9.71 -7.72 0.70
CA GLU A 155 10.92 -8.53 0.60
C GLU A 155 11.33 -8.87 2.04
N ARG A 156 11.18 -10.14 2.40
CA ARG A 156 11.58 -10.65 3.72
C ARG A 156 13.11 -10.76 3.74
N ALA A 157 13.78 -9.63 3.60
CA ALA A 157 15.21 -9.56 3.83
C ALA A 157 15.46 -9.83 5.32
N PRO A 158 16.39 -10.68 5.68
CA PRO A 158 16.76 -10.89 7.07
C PRO A 158 17.26 -9.57 7.65
N VAL A 159 16.61 -9.11 8.73
CA VAL A 159 16.96 -7.86 9.41
C VAL A 159 17.94 -8.22 10.55
N ASP A 160 19.10 -7.57 10.59
CA ASP A 160 20.00 -7.64 11.73
C ASP A 160 19.44 -6.83 12.90
N VAL A 161 18.58 -7.48 13.68
CA VAL A 161 17.95 -6.87 14.87
C VAL A 161 19.01 -6.48 15.90
N GLY A 162 20.09 -7.25 16.04
CA GLY A 162 21.21 -6.97 16.98
C GLY A 162 21.90 -5.66 16.63
N GLY A 163 22.28 -5.47 15.37
CA GLY A 163 22.88 -4.23 14.88
C GLY A 163 21.98 -3.03 15.03
N MET A 164 20.67 -3.19 14.75
CA MET A 164 19.69 -2.12 14.90
C MET A 164 19.52 -1.69 16.37
N LEU A 165 19.40 -2.64 17.30
CA LEU A 165 19.32 -2.34 18.74
C LEU A 165 20.58 -1.68 19.26
N ALA A 166 21.76 -2.11 18.80
CA ALA A 166 23.02 -1.46 19.17
C ALA A 166 23.09 -0.01 18.68
N MET A 167 22.56 0.28 17.49
CA MET A 167 22.49 1.64 16.93
C MET A 167 21.54 2.52 17.74
N ILE A 168 20.33 2.03 18.05
CA ILE A 168 19.34 2.74 18.88
C ILE A 168 19.91 3.03 20.27
N ARG A 169 20.55 2.04 20.91
CA ARG A 169 21.18 2.22 22.22
C ARG A 169 22.25 3.32 22.18
N ARG A 170 23.08 3.36 21.14
CA ARG A 170 24.11 4.39 20.96
C ARG A 170 23.48 5.78 20.81
N ASP A 171 22.40 5.90 20.01
CA ASP A 171 21.69 7.17 19.81
C ASP A 171 21.07 7.68 21.13
N VAL A 172 20.39 6.81 21.87
CA VAL A 172 19.80 7.16 23.17
C VAL A 172 20.87 7.61 24.19
N LEU A 173 22.00 6.90 24.26
CA LEU A 173 23.09 7.23 25.19
C LEU A 173 23.89 8.49 24.79
N SER A 174 23.80 8.91 23.53
CA SER A 174 24.44 10.15 23.05
C SER A 174 23.64 11.42 23.36
N ARG A 175 22.38 11.29 23.78
CA ARG A 175 21.52 12.44 24.12
C ARG A 175 21.92 13.05 25.47
N PRO A 176 21.80 14.39 25.62
CA PRO A 176 22.18 15.08 26.89
C PRO A 176 21.33 14.66 28.09
N VAL A 177 20.12 14.13 27.84
CA VAL A 177 19.26 13.50 28.86
C VAL A 177 18.96 12.09 28.38
N HIS A 178 19.43 11.08 29.07
CA HIS A 178 19.19 9.67 28.74
C HIS A 178 18.67 8.91 29.99
N PRO A 179 17.87 7.84 29.81
CA PRO A 179 17.45 7.02 30.93
C PRO A 179 18.64 6.33 31.59
N GLU A 180 18.62 6.18 32.90
CA GLU A 180 19.73 5.62 33.72
C GLU A 180 20.05 4.17 33.35
N THR A 181 19.06 3.43 32.77
CA THR A 181 19.24 2.05 32.32
C THR A 181 18.64 1.83 30.94
N VAL A 182 19.48 1.42 29.98
CA VAL A 182 19.06 0.90 28.67
C VAL A 182 19.60 -0.54 28.58
N ASN A 183 18.74 -1.51 28.89
CA ASN A 183 19.00 -2.94 28.74
C ASN A 183 18.49 -3.46 27.40
#